data_1107e7a8b506f3d565eafabaea94fa52
#
_entry.id   1107e7a8b506f3d565eafabaea94fa52
#
_cell.length_a   1.000
_cell.length_b   1.000
_cell.length_c   1.000
_cell.angle_alpha   90.00
_cell.angle_beta   90.00
_cell.angle_gamma   90.00
#
_symmetry.space_group_name_H-M   'P 1'
#
loop_
_entity.id
_entity.type
_entity.pdbx_description
1 polymer ?
#
loop_
_entity_poly.entity_id
_entity_poly.type
_entity_poly.pdbx_seq_one_letter_code
_entity_poly.pdbx_strand_id
1 'polypeptide(L)'
;PQAVKDEFETLKNSTYTPTTYVASPTEWIVRGDPTGTGVDKENYPNAMRDASAAYQMALLWKLTGNVDYANASIKVMNDWVDKCKGITSNDANQTLAAGVQGYTFANAAEIMQTYNNWTDKDKSDFKQWMLDVFAKKNLDFLEKHGEQCGDHYWSNWDLVSLSSYLAIGILTEKDDMVNYVVNYFYNGVGN
;
A
#
# COMPACT_ATOMS: atom_id res chain seq x y z
N PRO A 1 3.36 29.50 -4.33
CA PRO A 1 3.50 29.93 -2.94
C PRO A 1 4.79 29.38 -2.33
N GLN A 2 5.40 30.14 -1.39
CA GLN A 2 6.67 29.71 -0.77
C GLN A 2 6.52 28.34 -0.07
N ALA A 3 5.44 28.13 0.67
CA ALA A 3 5.16 26.87 1.35
C ALA A 3 5.23 25.64 0.44
N VAL A 4 4.74 25.72 -0.80
CA VAL A 4 4.83 24.61 -1.76
C VAL A 4 6.27 24.32 -2.18
N LYS A 5 7.11 25.35 -2.28
CA LYS A 5 8.53 25.18 -2.58
C LYS A 5 9.27 24.54 -1.41
N ASP A 6 8.94 24.96 -0.19
CA ASP A 6 9.54 24.41 1.02
C ASP A 6 9.19 22.94 1.19
N GLU A 7 7.92 22.55 0.95
CA GLU A 7 7.48 21.16 0.97
C GLU A 7 8.13 20.31 -0.14
N PHE A 8 8.33 20.89 -1.33
CA PHE A 8 9.05 20.20 -2.40
C PHE A 8 10.52 19.93 -2.02
N GLU A 9 11.20 20.91 -1.41
CA GLU A 9 12.57 20.67 -0.93
C GLU A 9 12.60 19.66 0.23
N THR A 10 11.60 19.66 1.10
CA THR A 10 11.43 18.65 2.15
C THR A 10 11.31 17.26 1.53
N LEU A 11 10.46 17.09 0.51
CA LEU A 11 10.29 15.83 -0.22
C LEU A 11 11.60 15.37 -0.86
N LYS A 12 12.33 16.27 -1.54
CA LYS A 12 13.63 15.96 -2.18
C LYS A 12 14.68 15.48 -1.20
N ASN A 13 14.69 16.03 0.00
CA ASN A 13 15.67 15.74 1.05
C ASN A 13 15.22 14.62 2.01
N SER A 14 14.10 13.95 1.70
CA SER A 14 13.63 12.81 2.48
C SER A 14 14.62 11.64 2.43
N THR A 15 14.75 10.92 3.53
CA THR A 15 15.56 9.69 3.59
C THR A 15 15.03 8.56 2.70
N TYR A 16 13.83 8.71 2.16
CA TYR A 16 13.18 7.74 1.28
C TYR A 16 13.32 8.07 -0.22
N THR A 17 14.00 9.16 -0.58
CA THR A 17 14.10 9.62 -1.97
C THR A 17 15.46 9.47 -2.65
N PRO A 18 16.54 8.98 -2.02
CA PRO A 18 17.75 8.68 -2.78
C PRO A 18 17.44 7.66 -3.88
N THR A 19 17.87 7.93 -5.10
CA THR A 19 17.68 7.00 -6.25
C THR A 19 18.47 5.69 -6.07
N THR A 20 19.34 5.65 -5.08
CA THR A 20 20.07 4.46 -4.61
C THR A 20 19.36 3.72 -3.49
N TYR A 21 18.10 4.09 -3.18
CA TYR A 21 17.33 3.40 -2.14
C TYR A 21 17.24 1.90 -2.41
N VAL A 22 17.48 1.11 -1.37
CA VAL A 22 17.41 -0.36 -1.44
C VAL A 22 16.22 -0.81 -0.62
N ALA A 23 15.27 -1.45 -1.28
CA ALA A 23 14.10 -2.03 -0.61
C ALA A 23 14.49 -3.22 0.29
N SER A 24 13.65 -3.48 1.29
CA SER A 24 13.82 -4.57 2.24
C SER A 24 12.60 -5.51 2.23
N PRO A 25 12.22 -6.09 1.07
CA PRO A 25 11.04 -6.91 0.98
C PRO A 25 11.19 -8.20 1.79
N THR A 26 10.07 -8.65 2.35
CA THR A 26 9.98 -9.89 3.13
C THR A 26 8.99 -10.85 2.47
N GLU A 27 9.17 -12.14 2.68
CA GLU A 27 8.26 -13.16 2.15
C GLU A 27 6.85 -13.01 2.74
N TRP A 28 6.77 -12.65 4.02
CA TRP A 28 5.54 -12.34 4.72
C TRP A 28 5.67 -10.99 5.42
N ILE A 29 4.68 -10.13 5.27
CA ILE A 29 4.53 -8.93 6.09
C ILE A 29 3.92 -9.37 7.41
N VAL A 30 4.63 -9.15 8.52
CA VAL A 30 4.20 -9.51 9.87
C VAL A 30 3.88 -8.24 10.65
N ARG A 31 2.64 -8.13 11.13
CA ARG A 31 2.22 -7.10 12.07
C ARG A 31 1.33 -7.73 13.14
N GLY A 32 1.66 -7.52 14.41
CA GLY A 32 1.15 -8.28 15.53
C GLY A 32 2.05 -9.49 15.83
N ASP A 33 1.72 -10.27 16.85
CA ASP A 33 2.45 -11.50 17.20
C ASP A 33 1.75 -12.72 16.57
N PRO A 34 2.24 -13.26 15.42
CA PRO A 34 1.56 -14.35 14.72
C PRO A 34 1.56 -15.67 15.49
N THR A 35 2.42 -15.84 16.48
CA THR A 35 2.50 -17.08 17.27
C THR A 35 1.94 -16.93 18.69
N GLY A 36 1.72 -15.70 19.15
CA GLY A 36 1.32 -15.41 20.52
C GLY A 36 2.40 -15.71 21.55
N THR A 37 3.63 -15.93 21.10
CA THR A 37 4.78 -16.30 21.97
C THR A 37 5.77 -15.15 22.16
N GLY A 38 5.59 -14.02 21.46
CA GLY A 38 6.54 -12.90 21.45
C GLY A 38 7.83 -13.20 20.70
N VAL A 39 7.92 -14.33 19.97
CA VAL A 39 9.13 -14.76 19.26
C VAL A 39 9.16 -14.26 17.82
N ASP A 40 8.01 -14.19 17.15
CA ASP A 40 7.96 -13.70 15.78
C ASP A 40 7.98 -12.17 15.75
N LYS A 41 9.08 -11.66 15.26
CA LYS A 41 9.30 -10.22 15.20
C LYS A 41 8.48 -9.60 14.07
N GLU A 42 7.75 -8.56 14.41
CA GLU A 42 7.11 -7.69 13.42
C GLU A 42 8.15 -7.15 12.42
N ASN A 43 7.78 -7.17 11.15
CA ASN A 43 8.59 -6.61 10.06
C ASN A 43 7.82 -5.65 9.14
N TYR A 44 6.54 -5.38 9.44
CA TYR A 44 5.72 -4.43 8.66
C TYR A 44 6.36 -3.05 8.46
N PRO A 45 7.27 -2.55 9.33
CA PRO A 45 7.97 -1.30 9.07
C PRO A 45 8.81 -1.31 7.79
N ASN A 46 9.24 -2.49 7.31
CA ASN A 46 9.92 -2.60 6.01
C ASN A 46 8.96 -2.19 4.88
N ALA A 47 7.78 -2.81 4.82
CA ALA A 47 6.76 -2.47 3.81
C ALA A 47 6.32 -1.00 3.93
N MET A 48 6.22 -0.47 5.15
CA MET A 48 5.85 0.93 5.36
C MET A 48 6.90 1.89 4.79
N ARG A 49 8.18 1.65 5.05
CA ARG A 49 9.28 2.47 4.51
C ARG A 49 9.39 2.35 2.99
N ASP A 50 9.31 1.14 2.48
CA ASP A 50 9.48 0.86 1.06
C ASP A 50 8.31 1.40 0.24
N ALA A 51 7.07 1.26 0.72
CA ALA A 51 5.90 1.88 0.09
C ALA A 51 6.02 3.42 0.07
N SER A 52 6.48 4.01 1.18
CA SER A 52 6.72 5.46 1.26
C SER A 52 7.82 5.90 0.30
N ALA A 53 8.90 5.12 0.17
CA ALA A 53 9.97 5.39 -0.78
C ALA A 53 9.47 5.32 -2.24
N ALA A 54 8.75 4.26 -2.60
CA ALA A 54 8.17 4.12 -3.94
C ALA A 54 7.26 5.31 -4.27
N TYR A 55 6.38 5.69 -3.34
CA TYR A 55 5.44 6.80 -3.53
C TYR A 55 6.13 8.16 -3.66
N GLN A 56 7.09 8.48 -2.76
CA GLN A 56 7.81 9.75 -2.80
C GLN A 56 8.66 9.87 -4.08
N MET A 57 9.32 8.79 -4.51
CA MET A 57 10.08 8.79 -5.76
C MET A 57 9.18 8.90 -6.99
N ALA A 58 8.01 8.25 -6.99
CA ALA A 58 7.00 8.43 -8.05
C ALA A 58 6.55 9.89 -8.17
N LEU A 59 6.28 10.55 -7.03
CA LEU A 59 5.95 11.98 -6.99
C LEU A 59 7.09 12.85 -7.54
N LEU A 60 8.34 12.61 -7.10
CA LEU A 60 9.50 13.37 -7.59
C LEU A 60 9.69 13.17 -9.09
N TRP A 61 9.53 11.96 -9.62
CA TRP A 61 9.54 11.77 -11.06
C TRP A 61 8.46 12.60 -11.75
N LYS A 62 7.23 12.57 -11.25
CA LYS A 62 6.11 13.30 -11.86
C LYS A 62 6.32 14.82 -11.84
N LEU A 63 6.96 15.33 -10.80
CA LEU A 63 7.22 16.77 -10.61
C LEU A 63 8.47 17.25 -11.37
N THR A 64 9.48 16.39 -11.54
CA THR A 64 10.79 16.81 -12.08
C THR A 64 11.07 16.26 -13.49
N GLY A 65 10.41 15.17 -13.89
CA GLY A 65 10.72 14.43 -15.09
C GLY A 65 11.99 13.58 -14.99
N ASN A 66 12.68 13.55 -13.83
CA ASN A 66 13.91 12.78 -13.67
C ASN A 66 13.61 11.28 -13.62
N VAL A 67 14.06 10.56 -14.64
CA VAL A 67 13.84 9.12 -14.84
C VAL A 67 14.51 8.24 -13.78
N ASP A 68 15.54 8.74 -13.09
CA ASP A 68 16.19 7.96 -12.04
C ASP A 68 15.24 7.72 -10.86
N TYR A 69 14.39 8.71 -10.52
CA TYR A 69 13.33 8.53 -9.53
C TYR A 69 12.28 7.51 -9.98
N ALA A 70 11.90 7.54 -11.27
CA ALA A 70 10.97 6.55 -11.80
C ALA A 70 11.54 5.13 -11.72
N ASN A 71 12.78 4.95 -12.17
CA ASN A 71 13.45 3.65 -12.12
C ASN A 71 13.60 3.12 -10.70
N ALA A 72 13.95 3.99 -9.75
CA ALA A 72 14.05 3.60 -8.34
C ALA A 72 12.68 3.21 -7.75
N SER A 73 11.63 3.96 -8.06
CA SER A 73 10.25 3.66 -7.61
C SER A 73 9.78 2.29 -8.11
N ILE A 74 9.87 2.03 -9.42
CA ILE A 74 9.44 0.73 -9.99
C ILE A 74 10.30 -0.42 -9.47
N LYS A 75 11.60 -0.20 -9.24
CA LYS A 75 12.46 -1.22 -8.66
C LYS A 75 11.97 -1.64 -7.27
N VAL A 76 11.65 -0.70 -6.40
CA VAL A 76 11.10 -1.01 -5.07
C VAL A 76 9.82 -1.85 -5.20
N MET A 77 8.90 -1.45 -6.07
CA MET A 77 7.63 -2.15 -6.28
C MET A 77 7.84 -3.57 -6.82
N ASN A 78 8.71 -3.74 -7.80
CA ASN A 78 9.00 -5.05 -8.38
C ASN A 78 9.71 -5.97 -7.36
N ASP A 79 10.66 -5.46 -6.57
CA ASP A 79 11.34 -6.23 -5.52
C ASP A 79 10.32 -6.82 -4.50
N TRP A 80 9.23 -6.09 -4.22
CA TRP A 80 8.15 -6.58 -3.35
C TRP A 80 7.29 -7.64 -4.04
N VAL A 81 6.92 -7.45 -5.30
CA VAL A 81 6.18 -8.46 -6.10
C VAL A 81 6.93 -9.77 -6.14
N ASP A 82 8.24 -9.70 -6.40
CA ASP A 82 9.08 -10.90 -6.55
C ASP A 82 9.18 -11.72 -5.25
N LYS A 83 9.06 -11.08 -4.10
CA LYS A 83 9.34 -11.75 -2.83
C LYS A 83 8.13 -11.93 -1.93
N CYS A 84 7.22 -10.97 -1.86
CA CYS A 84 6.16 -10.98 -0.86
C CYS A 84 4.96 -11.82 -1.27
N LYS A 85 4.64 -12.82 -0.45
CA LYS A 85 3.52 -13.75 -0.67
C LYS A 85 2.25 -13.38 0.07
N GLY A 86 2.34 -12.53 1.10
CA GLY A 86 1.16 -12.18 1.89
C GLY A 86 1.45 -11.43 3.18
N ILE A 87 0.38 -11.25 3.94
CA ILE A 87 0.40 -10.60 5.25
C ILE A 87 -0.09 -11.60 6.28
N THR A 88 0.59 -11.72 7.41
CA THR A 88 0.26 -12.67 8.47
C THR A 88 0.30 -12.04 9.85
N SER A 89 -0.57 -12.53 10.73
CA SER A 89 -0.62 -12.26 12.14
C SER A 89 -1.62 -13.19 12.81
N ASN A 90 -1.57 -13.31 14.14
CA ASN A 90 -2.63 -13.96 14.95
C ASN A 90 -3.74 -13.00 15.37
N ASP A 91 -3.58 -11.72 15.11
CA ASP A 91 -4.52 -10.69 15.55
C ASP A 91 -4.96 -9.79 14.37
N ALA A 92 -5.86 -8.86 14.66
CA ALA A 92 -6.40 -7.94 13.67
C ALA A 92 -5.36 -6.95 13.11
N ASN A 93 -4.18 -6.78 13.72
CA ASN A 93 -3.16 -5.82 13.26
C ASN A 93 -2.69 -6.07 11.83
N GLN A 94 -2.79 -7.31 11.32
CA GLN A 94 -2.55 -7.61 9.90
C GLN A 94 -3.40 -6.76 8.95
N THR A 95 -4.61 -6.40 9.35
CA THR A 95 -5.51 -5.56 8.57
C THR A 95 -4.99 -4.13 8.47
N LEU A 96 -4.46 -3.58 9.56
CA LEU A 96 -3.82 -2.26 9.50
C LEU A 96 -2.61 -2.25 8.57
N ALA A 97 -1.83 -3.34 8.52
CA ALA A 97 -0.76 -3.48 7.54
C ALA A 97 -1.32 -3.51 6.11
N ALA A 98 -2.39 -4.27 5.87
CA ALA A 98 -3.04 -4.32 4.55
C ALA A 98 -3.59 -2.95 4.14
N GLY A 99 -4.24 -2.22 5.05
CA GLY A 99 -4.81 -0.92 4.76
C GLY A 99 -3.75 0.15 4.45
N VAL A 100 -2.82 0.36 5.38
CA VAL A 100 -1.83 1.45 5.26
C VAL A 100 -0.86 1.22 4.11
N GLN A 101 -0.22 0.04 4.04
CA GLN A 101 0.76 -0.25 3.00
C GLN A 101 0.09 -0.44 1.63
N GLY A 102 -1.07 -1.10 1.59
CA GLY A 102 -1.83 -1.29 0.36
C GLY A 102 -2.23 0.04 -0.28
N TYR A 103 -2.76 0.98 0.50
CA TYR A 103 -3.05 2.33 0.04
C TYR A 103 -1.81 3.02 -0.55
N THR A 104 -0.69 2.98 0.16
CA THR A 104 0.52 3.71 -0.25
C THR A 104 1.15 3.11 -1.52
N PHE A 105 1.25 1.78 -1.61
CA PHE A 105 1.73 1.09 -2.82
C PHE A 105 0.82 1.32 -4.02
N ALA A 106 -0.51 1.26 -3.83
CA ALA A 106 -1.45 1.49 -4.92
C ALA A 106 -1.32 2.90 -5.51
N ASN A 107 -1.19 3.92 -4.66
CA ASN A 107 -1.00 5.30 -5.12
C ASN A 107 0.35 5.51 -5.81
N ALA A 108 1.43 4.86 -5.34
CA ALA A 108 2.72 4.89 -6.03
C ALA A 108 2.58 4.31 -7.45
N ALA A 109 1.96 3.14 -7.56
CA ALA A 109 1.76 2.46 -8.83
C ALA A 109 0.86 3.25 -9.79
N GLU A 110 -0.20 3.90 -9.28
CA GLU A 110 -1.09 4.74 -10.11
C GLU A 110 -0.31 5.89 -10.76
N ILE A 111 0.55 6.58 -10.01
CA ILE A 111 1.43 7.60 -10.58
C ILE A 111 2.32 7.03 -11.67
N MET A 112 2.82 5.80 -11.48
CA MET A 112 3.76 5.15 -12.38
C MET A 112 3.13 4.51 -13.63
N GLN A 113 1.79 4.42 -13.73
CA GLN A 113 1.11 3.81 -14.90
C GLN A 113 1.56 4.40 -16.24
N THR A 114 1.88 5.69 -16.28
CA THR A 114 2.30 6.39 -17.49
C THR A 114 3.80 6.31 -17.78
N TYR A 115 4.58 5.60 -16.96
CA TYR A 115 6.01 5.44 -17.19
C TYR A 115 6.29 4.27 -18.14
N ASN A 116 6.85 4.58 -19.31
CA ASN A 116 7.00 3.61 -20.41
C ASN A 116 8.00 2.47 -20.11
N ASN A 117 8.99 2.71 -19.23
CA ASN A 117 9.98 1.67 -18.91
C ASN A 117 9.49 0.70 -17.81
N TRP A 118 8.33 0.95 -17.20
CA TRP A 118 7.65 -0.08 -16.41
C TRP A 118 6.87 -0.95 -17.38
N THR A 119 7.31 -2.20 -17.56
CA THR A 119 6.75 -3.07 -18.59
C THR A 119 5.29 -3.43 -18.31
N ASP A 120 4.51 -3.73 -19.33
CA ASP A 120 3.11 -4.15 -19.16
C ASP A 120 3.01 -5.43 -18.31
N LYS A 121 4.01 -6.31 -18.43
CA LYS A 121 4.11 -7.50 -17.58
C LYS A 121 4.28 -7.11 -16.12
N ASP A 122 5.24 -6.25 -15.79
CA ASP A 122 5.51 -5.84 -14.41
C ASP A 122 4.31 -5.11 -13.80
N LYS A 123 3.64 -4.24 -14.58
CA LYS A 123 2.39 -3.58 -14.17
C LYS A 123 1.29 -4.60 -13.87
N SER A 124 1.14 -5.61 -14.72
CA SER A 124 0.14 -6.67 -14.53
C SER A 124 0.44 -7.51 -13.30
N ASP A 125 1.69 -7.91 -13.11
CA ASP A 125 2.12 -8.68 -11.95
C ASP A 125 1.92 -7.89 -10.65
N PHE A 126 2.25 -6.60 -10.66
CA PHE A 126 2.02 -5.72 -9.53
C PHE A 126 0.52 -5.56 -9.20
N LYS A 127 -0.32 -5.32 -10.22
CA LYS A 127 -1.78 -5.25 -10.05
C LYS A 127 -2.33 -6.54 -9.43
N GLN A 128 -1.88 -7.69 -9.90
CA GLN A 128 -2.30 -8.99 -9.36
C GLN A 128 -1.82 -9.18 -7.91
N TRP A 129 -0.58 -8.82 -7.61
CA TRP A 129 -0.03 -8.87 -6.25
C TRP A 129 -0.84 -7.99 -5.28
N MET A 130 -1.22 -6.79 -5.70
CA MET A 130 -2.06 -5.90 -4.90
C MET A 130 -3.42 -6.51 -4.58
N LEU A 131 -4.03 -7.20 -5.56
CA LEU A 131 -5.29 -7.91 -5.36
C LEU A 131 -5.13 -9.08 -4.38
N ASP A 132 -4.07 -9.87 -4.53
CA ASP A 132 -3.88 -11.10 -3.77
C ASP A 132 -3.43 -10.87 -2.32
N VAL A 133 -2.56 -9.88 -2.11
CA VAL A 133 -1.95 -9.61 -0.80
C VAL A 133 -2.77 -8.64 0.03
N PHE A 134 -3.22 -7.53 -0.57
CA PHE A 134 -3.84 -6.43 0.16
C PHE A 134 -5.36 -6.40 0.02
N ALA A 135 -5.90 -6.44 -1.20
CA ALA A 135 -7.34 -6.27 -1.40
C ALA A 135 -8.15 -7.38 -0.72
N LYS A 136 -7.71 -8.63 -0.80
CA LYS A 136 -8.38 -9.75 -0.12
C LYS A 136 -8.45 -9.57 1.39
N LYS A 137 -7.38 -9.06 2.00
CA LYS A 137 -7.34 -8.79 3.44
C LYS A 137 -8.24 -7.62 3.83
N ASN A 138 -8.25 -6.56 3.02
CA ASN A 138 -9.13 -5.41 3.27
C ASN A 138 -10.60 -5.82 3.17
N LEU A 139 -10.97 -6.58 2.14
CA LEU A 139 -12.35 -7.04 1.95
C LEU A 139 -12.78 -7.97 3.10
N ASP A 140 -11.97 -8.96 3.45
CA ASP A 140 -12.26 -9.88 4.54
C ASP A 140 -12.50 -9.13 5.87
N PHE A 141 -11.72 -8.09 6.13
CA PHE A 141 -11.96 -7.25 7.30
C PHE A 141 -13.26 -6.46 7.19
N LEU A 142 -13.53 -5.79 6.07
CA LEU A 142 -14.74 -4.98 5.89
C LEU A 142 -16.03 -5.82 5.98
N GLU A 143 -15.96 -7.10 5.61
CA GLU A 143 -17.09 -8.02 5.69
C GLU A 143 -17.28 -8.66 7.08
N LYS A 144 -16.19 -8.91 7.81
CA LYS A 144 -16.21 -9.73 9.03
C LYS A 144 -15.79 -9.02 10.31
N HIS A 145 -15.06 -7.90 10.22
CA HIS A 145 -14.49 -7.18 11.37
C HIS A 145 -13.76 -8.08 12.36
N GLY A 146 -13.05 -9.10 11.87
CA GLY A 146 -12.34 -10.06 12.71
C GLY A 146 -13.27 -10.90 13.60
N GLU A 147 -14.49 -11.20 13.14
CA GLU A 147 -15.54 -11.90 13.88
C GLU A 147 -16.00 -11.15 15.14
N GLN A 148 -15.77 -9.83 15.19
CA GLN A 148 -16.23 -8.96 16.26
C GLN A 148 -17.49 -8.18 15.83
N CYS A 149 -18.15 -7.52 16.76
CA CYS A 149 -19.21 -6.58 16.42
C CYS A 149 -18.66 -5.41 15.59
N GLY A 150 -19.49 -4.86 14.68
CA GLY A 150 -19.05 -3.85 13.72
C GLY A 150 -18.46 -2.59 14.34
N ASP A 151 -18.86 -2.23 15.55
CA ASP A 151 -18.38 -1.06 16.29
C ASP A 151 -17.06 -1.31 17.06
N HIS A 152 -16.54 -2.55 17.10
CA HIS A 152 -15.30 -2.86 17.81
C HIS A 152 -14.07 -2.27 17.11
N TYR A 153 -14.02 -2.38 15.77
CA TYR A 153 -12.90 -1.93 14.93
C TYR A 153 -13.27 -0.78 13.98
N TRP A 154 -14.36 -0.10 14.22
CA TRP A 154 -14.82 1.00 13.38
C TRP A 154 -13.81 2.17 13.29
N SER A 155 -14.15 3.23 12.54
CA SER A 155 -13.35 4.45 12.37
C SER A 155 -12.07 4.21 11.57
N ASN A 156 -10.89 4.36 12.17
CA ASN A 156 -9.63 4.29 11.42
C ASN A 156 -9.35 2.92 10.78
N TRP A 157 -9.84 1.83 11.34
CA TRP A 157 -9.69 0.49 10.77
C TRP A 157 -10.49 0.32 9.47
N ASP A 158 -11.75 0.74 9.50
CA ASP A 158 -12.59 0.77 8.30
C ASP A 158 -12.03 1.73 7.26
N LEU A 159 -11.67 2.95 7.68
CA LEU A 159 -11.18 3.98 6.76
C LEU A 159 -9.90 3.58 6.04
N VAL A 160 -8.92 2.96 6.72
CA VAL A 160 -7.70 2.52 6.04
C VAL A 160 -7.96 1.33 5.12
N SER A 161 -8.87 0.42 5.49
CA SER A 161 -9.26 -0.72 4.65
C SER A 161 -10.02 -0.25 3.41
N LEU A 162 -10.99 0.66 3.56
CA LEU A 162 -11.71 1.29 2.47
C LEU A 162 -10.78 2.07 1.53
N SER A 163 -9.87 2.88 2.09
CA SER A 163 -8.92 3.66 1.31
C SER A 163 -8.00 2.77 0.46
N SER A 164 -7.51 1.68 1.05
CA SER A 164 -6.67 0.71 0.34
C SER A 164 -7.47 -0.03 -0.74
N TYR A 165 -8.66 -0.53 -0.40
CA TYR A 165 -9.51 -1.27 -1.34
C TYR A 165 -9.95 -0.39 -2.53
N LEU A 166 -10.28 0.88 -2.27
CA LEU A 166 -10.58 1.87 -3.30
C LEU A 166 -9.38 2.14 -4.22
N ALA A 167 -8.21 2.43 -3.63
CA ALA A 167 -7.01 2.74 -4.40
C ALA A 167 -6.59 1.55 -5.30
N ILE A 168 -6.71 0.32 -4.77
CA ILE A 168 -6.45 -0.90 -5.55
C ILE A 168 -7.52 -1.08 -6.64
N GLY A 169 -8.79 -0.83 -6.35
CA GLY A 169 -9.87 -0.89 -7.33
C GLY A 169 -9.63 0.06 -8.51
N ILE A 170 -9.23 1.31 -8.24
CA ILE A 170 -8.86 2.29 -9.26
C ILE A 170 -7.66 1.81 -10.07
N LEU A 171 -6.56 1.44 -9.40
CA LEU A 171 -5.33 0.95 -10.06
C LEU A 171 -5.59 -0.26 -10.98
N THR A 172 -6.49 -1.16 -10.57
CA THR A 172 -6.81 -2.39 -11.31
C THR A 172 -8.01 -2.27 -12.24
N GLU A 173 -8.60 -1.07 -12.34
CA GLU A 173 -9.77 -0.77 -13.19
C GLU A 173 -10.98 -1.67 -12.87
N LYS A 174 -11.22 -1.93 -11.56
CA LYS A 174 -12.31 -2.76 -11.06
C LYS A 174 -13.45 -1.90 -10.47
N ASP A 175 -14.44 -1.61 -11.30
CA ASP A 175 -15.59 -0.79 -10.91
C ASP A 175 -16.40 -1.40 -9.75
N ASP A 176 -16.44 -2.73 -9.66
CA ASP A 176 -17.10 -3.43 -8.56
C ASP A 176 -16.47 -3.12 -7.21
N MET A 177 -15.14 -3.03 -7.14
CA MET A 177 -14.43 -2.62 -5.92
C MET A 177 -14.72 -1.17 -5.55
N VAL A 178 -14.70 -0.27 -6.54
CA VAL A 178 -15.01 1.15 -6.33
C VAL A 178 -16.44 1.32 -5.83
N ASN A 179 -17.41 0.67 -6.47
CA ASN A 179 -18.82 0.72 -6.09
C ASN A 179 -19.06 0.12 -4.69
N TYR A 180 -18.36 -0.96 -4.33
CA TYR A 180 -18.40 -1.52 -2.98
C TYR A 180 -18.00 -0.48 -1.93
N VAL A 181 -16.86 0.21 -2.14
CA VAL A 181 -16.37 1.23 -1.19
C VAL A 181 -17.34 2.39 -1.06
N VAL A 182 -17.87 2.90 -2.19
CA VAL A 182 -18.85 3.99 -2.17
C VAL A 182 -20.11 3.58 -1.40
N ASN A 183 -20.63 2.37 -1.66
CA ASN A 183 -21.78 1.87 -0.93
C ASN A 183 -21.49 1.67 0.57
N TYR A 184 -20.34 1.10 0.90
CA TYR A 184 -19.95 0.88 2.30
C TYR A 184 -19.78 2.21 3.05
N PHE A 185 -19.19 3.23 2.40
CA PHE A 185 -19.02 4.55 3.02
C PHE A 185 -20.34 5.20 3.43
N TYR A 186 -21.41 4.99 2.65
CA TYR A 186 -22.73 5.57 2.94
C TYR A 186 -23.64 4.67 3.77
N ASN A 187 -23.49 3.35 3.68
CA ASN A 187 -24.46 2.40 4.19
C ASN A 187 -23.83 1.26 5.01
N GLY A 188 -22.52 1.32 5.24
CA GLY A 188 -21.80 0.27 5.97
C GLY A 188 -22.03 0.30 7.47
N VAL A 189 -21.45 -0.68 8.16
CA VAL A 189 -21.52 -0.81 9.60
C VAL A 189 -20.86 0.39 10.27
N GLY A 190 -21.56 1.04 11.19
CA GLY A 190 -21.05 2.21 11.92
C GLY A 190 -21.42 3.58 11.34
N ASN A 191 -22.22 3.62 10.29
CA ASN A 191 -22.82 4.83 9.71
C ASN A 191 -24.26 5.03 10.16
#